data_75ff9c1861e16f10c3f845a00b907d02
#
_entry.id   75ff9c1861e16f10c3f845a00b907d02
#
_cell.length_a   1.000
_cell.length_b   1.000
_cell.length_c   1.000
_cell.angle_alpha   90.00
_cell.angle_beta   90.00
_cell.angle_gamma   90.00
#
_symmetry.space_group_name_H-M   'P 1'
#
loop_
_entity.id
_entity.type
_entity.pdbx_description
1 polymer ?
#
loop_
_entity_poly.entity_id
_entity_poly.type
_entity_poly.pdbx_seq_one_letter_code
_entity_poly.pdbx_strand_id
1 'polypeptide(L)'
;LSLHDALPIFGLMAGLLASAFADRIARRRGQEGRYQLANGMGAMLDADDALGRHEWLIAPLLLQGSASPDARMLLALPVDIGELIAARPELAKSSDTVEWDEAQGTLKAWRRTVIGQLVIKTQPLAKPSEAELHQAMLNGIREKGLGVLNWTPEAEQLRLRLNCAAQWLPEEAWPAVDDASLLASLEAWLLPQMNGVHSLRALKALDLRQALQDWLPWPLRQKLDRELPTHYTVPTGSRLAIRYHAENPPALAVRMQEMFGEATTPVIAEGRVPLVLELLSPAQRPLQITRDLSAFWQGSYREVQKEMKGRYPKHVWPDDPANAAPTRRSKKYS
;
A
#
# COMPACT_ATOMS: atom_id res chain seq x y z
N LEU A 1 -3.37 57.78 -33.84
CA LEU A 1 -2.60 56.70 -33.19
C LEU A 1 -3.09 55.39 -33.76
N SER A 2 -2.23 54.72 -34.52
CA SER A 2 -2.52 53.41 -35.12
C SER A 2 -2.66 52.35 -34.02
N LEU A 3 -3.52 51.37 -34.18
CA LEU A 3 -3.66 50.21 -33.29
C LEU A 3 -2.29 49.51 -33.05
N HIS A 4 -1.36 49.64 -33.98
CA HIS A 4 0.01 49.05 -33.85
C HIS A 4 0.86 49.80 -32.81
N ASP A 5 0.62 51.10 -32.59
CA ASP A 5 1.39 51.91 -31.62
C ASP A 5 0.85 51.74 -30.19
N ALA A 6 -0.36 51.17 -30.03
CA ALA A 6 -0.99 50.95 -28.74
C ALA A 6 -0.61 49.59 -28.11
N LEU A 7 -0.21 48.60 -28.91
CA LEU A 7 0.12 47.24 -28.42
C LEU A 7 1.22 47.20 -27.36
N PRO A 8 2.35 47.92 -27.45
CA PRO A 8 3.40 47.95 -26.44
C PRO A 8 2.94 48.55 -25.11
N ILE A 9 2.03 49.55 -25.17
CA ILE A 9 1.51 50.23 -23.99
C ILE A 9 0.57 49.31 -23.22
N PHE A 10 -0.27 48.54 -23.90
CA PHE A 10 -1.17 47.55 -23.26
C PHE A 10 -0.37 46.43 -22.60
N GLY A 11 0.70 45.93 -23.24
CA GLY A 11 1.58 44.91 -22.65
C GLY A 11 2.27 45.42 -21.38
N LEU A 12 2.74 46.66 -21.36
CA LEU A 12 3.34 47.28 -20.19
C LEU A 12 2.33 47.47 -19.05
N MET A 13 1.13 47.94 -19.38
CA MET A 13 0.03 48.09 -18.41
C MET A 13 -0.38 46.76 -17.81
N ALA A 14 -0.55 45.72 -18.63
CA ALA A 14 -0.90 44.39 -18.18
C ALA A 14 0.17 43.84 -17.22
N GLY A 15 1.45 44.03 -17.51
CA GLY A 15 2.56 43.63 -16.64
C GLY A 15 2.56 44.34 -15.29
N LEU A 16 2.29 45.63 -15.27
CA LEU A 16 2.18 46.44 -14.05
C LEU A 16 0.96 46.00 -13.20
N LEU A 17 -0.19 45.82 -13.84
CA LEU A 17 -1.39 45.36 -13.16
C LEU A 17 -1.24 43.94 -12.62
N ALA A 18 -0.59 43.04 -13.36
CA ALA A 18 -0.31 41.69 -12.91
C ALA A 18 0.59 41.61 -11.67
N SER A 19 1.52 42.57 -11.55
CA SER A 19 2.37 42.67 -10.33
C SER A 19 1.56 43.09 -9.10
N ALA A 20 0.59 43.98 -9.29
CA ALA A 20 -0.26 44.49 -8.22
C ALA A 20 -1.44 43.57 -7.90
N PHE A 21 -1.95 42.87 -8.90
CA PHE A 21 -3.18 42.04 -8.85
C PHE A 21 -2.98 40.67 -9.46
N ALA A 22 -1.95 39.93 -9.04
CA ALA A 22 -1.65 38.59 -9.58
C ALA A 22 -2.81 37.60 -9.38
N ASP A 23 -3.56 37.74 -8.31
CA ASP A 23 -4.76 36.95 -8.00
C ASP A 23 -5.95 37.21 -8.93
N ARG A 24 -5.87 38.30 -9.70
CA ARG A 24 -6.90 38.76 -10.65
C ARG A 24 -6.59 38.40 -12.12
N ILE A 25 -5.55 37.66 -12.39
CA ILE A 25 -5.33 37.04 -13.68
C ILE A 25 -6.41 36.00 -13.89
N ALA A 26 -7.06 36.02 -15.07
CA ALA A 26 -8.21 35.22 -15.37
C ALA A 26 -8.05 34.44 -16.67
N ARG A 27 -8.44 33.17 -16.65
CA ARG A 27 -8.52 32.32 -17.83
C ARG A 27 -9.95 31.96 -18.15
N ARG A 28 -10.31 32.08 -19.44
CA ARG A 28 -11.64 31.67 -19.91
C ARG A 28 -11.89 30.19 -19.63
N ARG A 29 -13.09 29.89 -19.12
CA ARG A 29 -13.55 28.53 -18.87
C ARG A 29 -14.88 28.28 -19.60
N GLY A 30 -14.93 27.24 -20.44
CA GLY A 30 -16.15 26.88 -21.15
C GLY A 30 -16.63 27.95 -22.10
N GLN A 31 -17.75 28.60 -21.75
CA GLN A 31 -18.44 29.60 -22.59
C GLN A 31 -17.72 30.95 -22.62
N GLU A 32 -17.96 31.73 -23.66
CA GLU A 32 -17.51 33.14 -23.75
C GLU A 32 -17.99 33.93 -22.54
N GLY A 33 -17.16 34.85 -22.06
CA GLY A 33 -17.46 35.69 -20.92
C GLY A 33 -17.38 35.02 -19.54
N ARG A 34 -17.06 33.74 -19.46
CA ARG A 34 -16.85 33.02 -18.19
C ARG A 34 -15.39 32.75 -17.96
N TYR A 35 -14.90 33.09 -16.76
CA TYR A 35 -13.49 33.05 -16.38
C TYR A 35 -13.27 32.41 -15.01
N GLN A 36 -12.13 31.85 -14.82
CA GLN A 36 -11.58 31.49 -13.52
C GLN A 36 -10.40 32.39 -13.21
N LEU A 37 -10.36 32.93 -12.00
CA LEU A 37 -9.27 33.76 -11.50
C LEU A 37 -8.15 32.89 -10.91
N ALA A 38 -6.94 33.46 -10.83
CA ALA A 38 -5.79 32.81 -10.23
C ALA A 38 -6.01 32.44 -8.75
N ASN A 39 -6.88 33.11 -8.04
CA ASN A 39 -7.29 32.75 -6.68
C ASN A 39 -8.34 31.61 -6.61
N GLY A 40 -8.77 31.07 -7.75
CA GLY A 40 -9.76 30.00 -7.86
C GLY A 40 -11.21 30.45 -7.96
N MET A 41 -11.49 31.72 -7.75
CA MET A 41 -12.85 32.25 -7.86
C MET A 41 -13.31 32.33 -9.33
N GLY A 42 -14.61 32.18 -9.55
CA GLY A 42 -15.22 32.45 -10.85
C GLY A 42 -15.43 33.95 -11.07
N ALA A 43 -15.34 34.37 -12.34
CA ALA A 43 -15.63 35.72 -12.76
C ALA A 43 -16.35 35.74 -14.11
N MET A 44 -17.04 36.81 -14.39
CA MET A 44 -17.85 36.92 -15.59
C MET A 44 -17.82 38.32 -16.17
N LEU A 45 -17.91 38.41 -17.50
CA LEU A 45 -18.24 39.60 -18.29
C LEU A 45 -19.69 39.54 -18.74
N ASP A 46 -20.22 40.69 -19.13
CA ASP A 46 -21.53 40.71 -19.79
C ASP A 46 -21.47 39.95 -21.14
N ALA A 47 -22.56 39.34 -21.52
CA ALA A 47 -22.62 38.44 -22.68
C ALA A 47 -22.21 39.08 -24.00
N ASP A 48 -22.37 40.40 -24.13
CA ASP A 48 -22.08 41.18 -25.34
C ASP A 48 -20.71 41.85 -25.28
N ASP A 49 -19.94 41.62 -24.22
CA ASP A 49 -18.62 42.26 -24.07
C ASP A 49 -17.58 41.58 -24.99
N ALA A 50 -16.99 42.39 -25.88
CA ALA A 50 -15.99 41.91 -26.83
C ALA A 50 -14.76 41.27 -26.15
N LEU A 51 -14.43 41.63 -24.91
CA LEU A 51 -13.37 41.04 -24.12
C LEU A 51 -13.62 39.54 -23.81
N GLY A 52 -14.90 39.10 -23.82
CA GLY A 52 -15.26 37.72 -23.59
C GLY A 52 -14.66 36.70 -24.56
N ARG A 53 -14.11 37.14 -25.68
CA ARG A 53 -13.43 36.32 -26.69
C ARG A 53 -11.98 36.02 -26.35
N HIS A 54 -11.37 36.81 -25.47
CA HIS A 54 -9.97 36.60 -25.06
C HIS A 54 -9.86 35.43 -24.09
N GLU A 55 -8.82 34.61 -24.29
CA GLU A 55 -8.54 33.48 -23.39
C GLU A 55 -8.06 33.96 -22.03
N TRP A 56 -7.26 35.01 -22.02
CA TRP A 56 -6.62 35.55 -20.82
C TRP A 56 -6.93 37.03 -20.64
N LEU A 57 -7.35 37.36 -19.43
CA LEU A 57 -7.62 38.72 -18.99
C LEU A 57 -6.91 38.99 -17.66
N ILE A 58 -6.73 40.27 -17.36
CA ILE A 58 -6.52 40.74 -15.99
C ILE A 58 -7.69 41.63 -15.60
N ALA A 59 -8.30 41.34 -14.44
CA ALA A 59 -9.50 42.01 -13.97
C ALA A 59 -9.26 42.71 -12.63
N PRO A 60 -8.65 43.93 -12.63
CA PRO A 60 -8.30 44.62 -11.40
C PRO A 60 -9.54 45.05 -10.59
N LEU A 61 -10.71 45.22 -11.22
CA LEU A 61 -11.91 45.63 -10.53
C LEU A 61 -13.04 44.62 -10.73
N LEU A 62 -13.45 44.01 -9.62
CA LEU A 62 -14.50 43.00 -9.54
C LEU A 62 -15.64 43.49 -8.62
N LEU A 63 -16.87 43.14 -8.97
CA LEU A 63 -18.04 43.32 -8.12
C LEU A 63 -18.59 41.94 -7.74
N GLN A 64 -18.61 41.63 -6.47
CA GLN A 64 -19.23 40.42 -5.96
C GLN A 64 -20.73 40.69 -5.74
N GLY A 65 -21.58 40.03 -6.50
CA GLY A 65 -23.03 40.07 -6.33
C GLY A 65 -23.52 39.03 -5.35
N SER A 66 -24.68 39.26 -4.75
CA SER A 66 -25.32 38.27 -3.86
C SER A 66 -26.04 37.16 -4.64
N ALA A 67 -26.29 37.36 -5.94
CA ALA A 67 -27.11 36.46 -6.77
C ALA A 67 -26.28 35.42 -7.57
N SER A 68 -24.97 35.55 -7.63
CA SER A 68 -24.09 34.65 -8.38
C SER A 68 -22.81 34.33 -7.61
N PRO A 69 -22.33 33.09 -7.67
CA PRO A 69 -21.03 32.76 -7.11
C PRO A 69 -19.86 33.41 -7.88
N ASP A 70 -20.07 33.80 -9.12
CA ASP A 70 -19.09 34.45 -9.99
C ASP A 70 -19.15 35.98 -9.81
N ALA A 71 -17.98 36.58 -9.60
CA ALA A 71 -17.85 38.02 -9.54
C ALA A 71 -17.97 38.67 -10.94
N ARG A 72 -18.62 39.84 -11.04
CA ARG A 72 -18.68 40.57 -12.28
C ARG A 72 -17.41 41.40 -12.47
N MET A 73 -16.79 41.30 -13.64
CA MET A 73 -15.66 42.15 -14.02
C MET A 73 -16.18 43.53 -14.42
N LEU A 74 -15.75 44.56 -13.69
CA LEU A 74 -16.10 45.96 -14.02
C LEU A 74 -14.97 46.60 -14.84
N LEU A 75 -13.74 46.11 -14.71
CA LEU A 75 -12.61 46.54 -15.50
C LEU A 75 -11.77 45.30 -15.80
N ALA A 76 -11.43 45.10 -17.06
CA ALA A 76 -10.56 44.02 -17.50
C ALA A 76 -9.73 44.45 -18.71
N LEU A 77 -8.55 43.87 -18.87
CA LEU A 77 -7.65 44.05 -19.98
C LEU A 77 -7.22 42.71 -20.56
N PRO A 78 -7.14 42.57 -21.89
CA PRO A 78 -6.62 41.39 -22.52
C PRO A 78 -5.13 41.24 -22.23
N VAL A 79 -4.69 39.99 -22.03
CA VAL A 79 -3.31 39.65 -21.69
C VAL A 79 -2.82 38.56 -22.63
N ASP A 80 -1.61 38.74 -23.18
CA ASP A 80 -0.83 37.62 -23.71
C ASP A 80 -0.09 36.95 -22.55
N ILE A 81 -0.51 35.74 -22.21
CA ILE A 81 0.03 35.07 -21.04
C ILE A 81 1.50 34.67 -21.22
N GLY A 82 1.93 34.36 -22.44
CA GLY A 82 3.32 34.01 -22.75
C GLY A 82 4.24 35.23 -22.58
N GLU A 83 3.84 36.41 -23.11
CA GLU A 83 4.57 37.67 -22.93
C GLU A 83 4.59 38.11 -21.46
N LEU A 84 3.47 37.94 -20.78
CA LEU A 84 3.37 38.26 -19.34
C LEU A 84 4.36 37.46 -18.50
N ILE A 85 4.42 36.14 -18.70
CA ILE A 85 5.34 35.26 -17.99
C ILE A 85 6.80 35.55 -18.37
N ALA A 86 7.09 35.87 -19.64
CA ALA A 86 8.42 36.22 -20.08
C ALA A 86 8.92 37.54 -19.41
N ALA A 87 8.01 38.51 -19.27
CA ALA A 87 8.31 39.80 -18.60
C ALA A 87 8.31 39.68 -17.06
N ARG A 88 7.54 38.78 -16.50
CA ARG A 88 7.34 38.58 -15.05
C ARG A 88 7.38 37.09 -14.68
N PRO A 89 8.58 36.46 -14.75
CA PRO A 89 8.73 35.03 -14.47
C PRO A 89 8.29 34.64 -13.04
N GLU A 90 8.37 35.57 -12.10
CA GLU A 90 8.00 35.35 -10.70
C GLU A 90 6.50 35.08 -10.49
N LEU A 91 5.65 35.45 -11.43
CA LEU A 91 4.19 35.18 -11.37
C LEU A 91 3.88 33.70 -11.59
N ALA A 92 4.71 32.99 -12.31
CA ALA A 92 4.50 31.59 -12.65
C ALA A 92 5.38 30.69 -11.77
N LYS A 93 4.81 29.60 -11.31
CA LYS A 93 5.53 28.54 -10.61
C LYS A 93 5.48 27.25 -11.42
N SER A 94 6.63 26.61 -11.57
CA SER A 94 6.73 25.31 -12.22
C SER A 94 6.97 24.24 -11.18
N SER A 95 6.26 23.12 -11.32
CA SER A 95 6.43 21.92 -10.49
C SER A 95 6.42 20.68 -11.35
N ASP A 96 7.27 19.72 -10.97
CA ASP A 96 7.32 18.42 -11.61
C ASP A 96 6.41 17.46 -10.83
N THR A 97 5.61 16.71 -11.57
CA THR A 97 4.65 15.76 -11.01
C THR A 97 4.84 14.43 -11.70
N VAL A 98 4.88 13.35 -10.92
CA VAL A 98 4.87 11.96 -11.41
C VAL A 98 3.65 11.27 -10.83
N GLU A 99 2.85 10.67 -11.68
CA GLU A 99 1.60 10.00 -11.29
C GLU A 99 1.50 8.61 -11.93
N TRP A 100 0.73 7.73 -11.30
CA TRP A 100 0.38 6.43 -11.88
C TRP A 100 -0.64 6.62 -13.00
N ASP A 101 -0.35 6.01 -14.15
CA ASP A 101 -1.33 5.79 -15.19
C ASP A 101 -1.82 4.35 -15.12
N GLU A 102 -2.96 4.14 -14.50
CA GLU A 102 -3.55 2.81 -14.35
C GLU A 102 -3.92 2.17 -15.68
N ALA A 103 -4.40 2.97 -16.62
CA ALA A 103 -4.84 2.47 -17.92
C ALA A 103 -3.69 1.86 -18.73
N GLN A 104 -2.49 2.40 -18.57
CA GLN A 104 -1.29 1.93 -19.26
C GLN A 104 -0.34 1.15 -18.35
N GLY A 105 -0.58 1.10 -17.04
CA GLY A 105 0.30 0.46 -16.07
C GLY A 105 1.69 1.09 -15.99
N THR A 106 1.79 2.40 -16.25
CA THR A 106 3.04 3.15 -16.28
C THR A 106 3.01 4.35 -15.34
N LEU A 107 4.19 4.95 -15.15
CA LEU A 107 4.32 6.25 -14.49
C LEU A 107 4.40 7.33 -15.57
N LYS A 108 3.61 8.39 -15.41
CA LYS A 108 3.67 9.58 -16.26
C LYS A 108 4.24 10.75 -15.48
N ALA A 109 5.17 11.44 -16.11
CA ALA A 109 5.80 12.61 -15.54
C ALA A 109 5.56 13.83 -16.42
N TRP A 110 5.21 14.95 -15.81
CA TRP A 110 5.06 16.23 -16.50
C TRP A 110 5.45 17.39 -15.60
N ARG A 111 5.79 18.49 -16.28
CA ARG A 111 6.01 19.78 -15.66
C ARG A 111 4.79 20.63 -15.86
N ARG A 112 4.20 21.12 -14.79
CA ARG A 112 3.11 22.10 -14.81
C ARG A 112 3.64 23.45 -14.44
N THR A 113 3.29 24.44 -15.25
CA THR A 113 3.50 25.85 -14.95
C THR A 113 2.15 26.46 -14.59
N VAL A 114 2.05 27.07 -13.41
CA VAL A 114 0.82 27.62 -12.87
C VAL A 114 0.99 29.07 -12.42
N ILE A 115 -0.11 29.86 -12.54
CA ILE A 115 -0.25 31.13 -11.83
C ILE A 115 -1.40 30.95 -10.84
N GLY A 116 -1.10 30.94 -9.55
CA GLY A 116 -2.10 30.56 -8.53
C GLY A 116 -2.69 29.18 -8.82
N GLN A 117 -4.01 29.12 -9.03
CA GLN A 117 -4.72 27.89 -9.38
C GLN A 117 -4.89 27.66 -10.89
N LEU A 118 -4.41 28.58 -11.72
CA LEU A 118 -4.53 28.48 -13.18
C LEU A 118 -3.35 27.70 -13.77
N VAL A 119 -3.64 26.59 -14.45
CA VAL A 119 -2.64 25.83 -15.21
C VAL A 119 -2.39 26.54 -16.54
N ILE A 120 -1.16 27.05 -16.73
CA ILE A 120 -0.76 27.77 -17.95
C ILE A 120 -0.29 26.79 -19.01
N LYS A 121 0.57 25.86 -18.60
CA LYS A 121 1.24 24.92 -19.50
C LYS A 121 1.48 23.59 -18.80
N THR A 122 1.28 22.51 -19.54
CA THR A 122 1.66 21.17 -19.13
C THR A 122 2.61 20.59 -20.18
N GLN A 123 3.81 20.18 -19.75
CA GLN A 123 4.82 19.60 -20.63
C GLN A 123 5.21 18.21 -20.13
N PRO A 124 5.37 17.20 -21.02
CA PRO A 124 5.95 15.94 -20.63
C PRO A 124 7.36 16.13 -20.04
N LEU A 125 7.62 15.47 -18.91
CA LEU A 125 8.94 15.42 -18.30
C LEU A 125 9.64 14.16 -18.81
N ALA A 126 10.73 14.34 -19.56
CA ALA A 126 11.37 13.25 -20.30
C ALA A 126 12.07 12.22 -19.39
N LYS A 127 12.62 12.67 -18.26
CA LYS A 127 13.35 11.81 -17.31
C LYS A 127 13.16 12.33 -15.88
N PRO A 128 12.16 11.80 -15.16
CA PRO A 128 12.07 12.04 -13.74
C PRO A 128 13.26 11.40 -13.01
N SER A 129 13.67 11.99 -11.88
CA SER A 129 14.67 11.40 -11.02
C SER A 129 14.15 10.10 -10.37
N GLU A 130 15.06 9.24 -9.93
CA GLU A 130 14.68 8.02 -9.22
C GLU A 130 13.90 8.35 -7.93
N ALA A 131 14.29 9.39 -7.22
CA ALA A 131 13.57 9.85 -6.03
C ALA A 131 12.13 10.28 -6.33
N GLU A 132 11.91 10.99 -7.43
CA GLU A 132 10.56 11.39 -7.87
C GLU A 132 9.70 10.19 -8.27
N LEU A 133 10.29 9.22 -8.98
CA LEU A 133 9.61 7.96 -9.31
C LEU A 133 9.23 7.18 -8.06
N HIS A 134 10.15 7.02 -7.12
CA HIS A 134 9.91 6.31 -5.86
C HIS A 134 8.84 7.00 -5.03
N GLN A 135 8.88 8.32 -4.90
CA GLN A 135 7.85 9.06 -4.17
C GLN A 135 6.47 8.90 -4.80
N ALA A 136 6.38 8.94 -6.12
CA ALA A 136 5.14 8.70 -6.83
C ALA A 136 4.62 7.27 -6.62
N MET A 137 5.50 6.28 -6.59
CA MET A 137 5.15 4.90 -6.30
C MET A 137 4.60 4.76 -4.88
N LEU A 138 5.25 5.34 -3.88
CA LEU A 138 4.77 5.32 -2.50
C LEU A 138 3.43 6.04 -2.33
N ASN A 139 3.25 7.19 -2.96
CA ASN A 139 1.98 7.91 -2.95
C ASN A 139 0.86 7.09 -3.59
N GLY A 140 1.13 6.43 -4.70
CA GLY A 140 0.18 5.54 -5.35
C GLY A 140 -0.21 4.33 -4.49
N ILE A 141 0.74 3.73 -3.76
CA ILE A 141 0.46 2.66 -2.81
C ILE A 141 -0.44 3.16 -1.68
N ARG A 142 -0.17 4.36 -1.13
CA ARG A 142 -1.02 4.95 -0.08
C ARG A 142 -2.44 5.22 -0.55
N GLU A 143 -2.59 5.66 -1.79
CA GLU A 143 -3.90 5.93 -2.38
C GLU A 143 -4.69 4.65 -2.67
N LYS A 144 -4.03 3.63 -3.21
CA LYS A 144 -4.65 2.38 -3.68
C LYS A 144 -4.70 1.29 -2.62
N GLY A 145 -3.86 1.38 -1.60
CA GLY A 145 -3.71 0.39 -0.55
C GLY A 145 -2.63 -0.66 -0.85
N LEU A 146 -2.29 -1.45 0.17
CA LEU A 146 -1.24 -2.48 0.10
C LEU A 146 -1.52 -3.61 -0.90
N GLY A 147 -2.78 -3.79 -1.29
CA GLY A 147 -3.19 -4.83 -2.22
C GLY A 147 -2.62 -4.70 -3.65
N VAL A 148 -2.03 -3.55 -4.00
CA VAL A 148 -1.34 -3.36 -5.29
C VAL A 148 0.02 -4.07 -5.33
N LEU A 149 0.57 -4.43 -4.17
CA LEU A 149 1.83 -5.15 -4.03
C LEU A 149 1.60 -6.67 -4.11
N ASN A 150 2.67 -7.40 -4.41
CA ASN A 150 2.60 -8.85 -4.51
C ASN A 150 2.78 -9.52 -3.14
N TRP A 151 1.70 -9.74 -2.43
CA TRP A 151 1.68 -10.50 -1.18
C TRP A 151 1.67 -12.00 -1.47
N THR A 152 2.86 -12.62 -1.45
CA THR A 152 2.98 -14.07 -1.53
C THR A 152 2.50 -14.74 -0.23
N PRO A 153 2.14 -16.04 -0.25
CA PRO A 153 1.80 -16.75 0.98
C PRO A 153 2.89 -16.65 2.07
N GLU A 154 4.16 -16.67 1.68
CA GLU A 154 5.30 -16.54 2.59
C GLU A 154 5.38 -15.14 3.22
N ALA A 155 5.13 -14.10 2.43
CA ALA A 155 5.10 -12.72 2.93
C ALA A 155 3.90 -12.51 3.88
N GLU A 156 2.75 -13.05 3.54
CA GLU A 156 1.57 -13.01 4.43
C GLU A 156 1.81 -13.76 5.74
N GLN A 157 2.43 -14.93 5.71
CA GLN A 157 2.75 -15.69 6.92
C GLN A 157 3.76 -14.94 7.79
N LEU A 158 4.77 -14.29 7.21
CA LEU A 158 5.69 -13.46 7.98
C LEU A 158 4.97 -12.30 8.66
N ARG A 159 4.08 -11.63 7.95
CA ARG A 159 3.27 -10.54 8.49
C ARG A 159 2.38 -11.02 9.65
N LEU A 160 1.72 -12.16 9.49
CA LEU A 160 0.91 -12.78 10.54
C LEU A 160 1.76 -13.17 11.76
N ARG A 161 2.95 -13.74 11.56
CA ARG A 161 3.87 -14.06 12.66
C ARG A 161 4.29 -12.81 13.44
N LEU A 162 4.58 -11.71 12.75
CA LEU A 162 4.93 -10.44 13.39
C LEU A 162 3.76 -9.89 14.22
N ASN A 163 2.55 -9.97 13.69
CA ASN A 163 1.35 -9.57 14.40
C ASN A 163 1.12 -10.43 15.66
N CYS A 164 1.29 -11.74 15.53
CA CYS A 164 1.21 -12.68 16.65
C CYS A 164 2.32 -12.42 17.68
N ALA A 165 3.55 -12.16 17.24
CA ALA A 165 4.65 -11.84 18.14
C ALA A 165 4.37 -10.61 19.00
N ALA A 166 3.78 -9.57 18.42
CA ALA A 166 3.38 -8.38 19.16
C ALA A 166 2.32 -8.68 20.23
N GLN A 167 1.45 -9.66 19.99
CA GLN A 167 0.42 -10.09 20.95
C GLN A 167 0.98 -11.01 22.04
N TRP A 168 1.84 -11.97 21.66
CA TRP A 168 2.28 -13.02 22.58
C TRP A 168 3.57 -12.69 23.31
N LEU A 169 4.41 -11.86 22.72
CA LEU A 169 5.69 -11.40 23.27
C LEU A 169 5.74 -9.87 23.32
N PRO A 170 4.81 -9.20 24.03
CA PRO A 170 4.68 -7.74 24.01
C PRO A 170 5.86 -7.00 24.66
N GLU A 171 6.76 -7.71 25.31
CA GLU A 171 7.96 -7.14 25.95
C GLU A 171 8.97 -6.62 24.93
N GLU A 172 8.92 -7.12 23.71
CA GLU A 172 9.81 -6.70 22.64
C GLU A 172 9.16 -5.60 21.78
N ALA A 173 10.01 -4.80 21.14
CA ALA A 173 9.57 -3.70 20.27
C ALA A 173 9.27 -4.19 18.83
N TRP A 174 8.26 -5.03 18.68
CA TRP A 174 7.83 -5.50 17.36
C TRP A 174 7.25 -4.36 16.53
N PRO A 175 7.56 -4.28 15.22
CA PRO A 175 6.94 -3.29 14.37
C PRO A 175 5.45 -3.59 14.19
N ALA A 176 4.63 -2.54 14.11
CA ALA A 176 3.23 -2.69 13.76
C ALA A 176 3.07 -3.00 12.27
N VAL A 177 2.31 -4.05 11.95
CA VAL A 177 2.17 -4.58 10.59
C VAL A 177 0.72 -4.60 10.08
N ASP A 178 -0.19 -3.90 10.74
CA ASP A 178 -1.51 -3.63 10.20
C ASP A 178 -1.42 -2.74 8.94
N ASP A 179 -2.47 -2.69 8.14
CA ASP A 179 -2.47 -1.96 6.88
C ASP A 179 -2.10 -0.48 7.05
N ALA A 180 -2.70 0.19 8.02
CA ALA A 180 -2.45 1.60 8.26
C ALA A 180 -0.99 1.86 8.67
N SER A 181 -0.44 1.04 9.55
CA SER A 181 0.95 1.16 10.02
C SER A 181 1.96 0.88 8.92
N LEU A 182 1.73 -0.13 8.09
CA LEU A 182 2.60 -0.42 6.95
C LEU A 182 2.55 0.68 5.89
N LEU A 183 1.38 1.23 5.61
CA LEU A 183 1.25 2.37 4.69
C LEU A 183 1.94 3.62 5.23
N ALA A 184 1.87 3.87 6.53
CA ALA A 184 2.55 5.00 7.16
C ALA A 184 4.08 4.85 7.15
N SER A 185 4.60 3.63 7.14
CA SER A 185 6.04 3.31 7.26
C SER A 185 6.69 2.80 5.97
N LEU A 186 6.09 3.04 4.80
CA LEU A 186 6.63 2.59 3.50
C LEU A 186 8.08 3.00 3.28
N GLU A 187 8.48 4.19 3.71
CA GLU A 187 9.85 4.69 3.61
C GLU A 187 10.84 3.85 4.44
N ALA A 188 10.37 3.25 5.53
CA ALA A 188 11.21 2.46 6.41
C ALA A 188 11.41 1.01 5.92
N TRP A 189 10.35 0.36 5.44
CA TRP A 189 10.43 -1.06 5.11
C TRP A 189 10.43 -1.38 3.62
N LEU A 190 9.77 -0.55 2.77
CA LEU A 190 9.66 -0.83 1.34
C LEU A 190 10.68 -0.04 0.51
N LEU A 191 10.83 1.26 0.77
CA LEU A 191 11.74 2.13 0.01
C LEU A 191 13.19 1.59 -0.05
N PRO A 192 13.76 1.01 1.01
CA PRO A 192 15.12 0.44 0.93
C PRO A 192 15.27 -0.70 -0.10
N GLN A 193 14.17 -1.34 -0.50
CA GLN A 193 14.15 -2.40 -1.51
C GLN A 193 13.93 -1.87 -2.93
N MET A 194 13.69 -0.57 -3.08
CA MET A 194 13.32 0.03 -4.36
C MET A 194 14.48 0.53 -5.18
N ASN A 195 15.73 0.32 -4.76
CA ASN A 195 16.90 0.68 -5.54
C ASN A 195 16.86 -0.02 -6.92
N GLY A 196 16.97 0.78 -7.99
CA GLY A 196 16.85 0.28 -9.36
C GLY A 196 15.42 -0.05 -9.83
N VAL A 197 14.42 0.21 -9.02
CA VAL A 197 13.01 0.05 -9.39
C VAL A 197 12.52 1.31 -10.11
N HIS A 198 12.29 1.21 -11.43
CA HIS A 198 11.92 2.35 -12.27
C HIS A 198 10.56 2.18 -12.98
N SER A 199 9.85 1.09 -12.73
CA SER A 199 8.56 0.79 -13.34
C SER A 199 7.58 0.20 -12.33
N LEU A 200 6.28 0.29 -12.62
CA LEU A 200 5.24 -0.34 -11.80
C LEU A 200 5.35 -1.87 -11.82
N ARG A 201 5.78 -2.45 -12.94
CA ARG A 201 6.03 -3.89 -13.05
C ARG A 201 7.13 -4.32 -12.09
N ALA A 202 8.24 -3.60 -12.02
CA ALA A 202 9.34 -3.88 -11.09
C ALA A 202 8.90 -3.68 -9.63
N LEU A 203 8.11 -2.65 -9.34
CA LEU A 203 7.53 -2.43 -8.01
C LEU A 203 6.66 -3.61 -7.57
N LYS A 204 5.77 -4.06 -8.43
CA LYS A 204 4.88 -5.21 -8.16
C LYS A 204 5.61 -6.54 -8.07
N ALA A 205 6.84 -6.62 -8.56
CA ALA A 205 7.69 -7.81 -8.48
C ALA A 205 8.59 -7.85 -7.24
N LEU A 206 8.55 -6.83 -6.37
CA LEU A 206 9.34 -6.80 -5.14
C LEU A 206 8.99 -7.96 -4.21
N ASP A 207 10.03 -8.54 -3.62
CA ASP A 207 9.89 -9.57 -2.58
C ASP A 207 9.55 -8.90 -1.24
N LEU A 208 8.28 -8.90 -0.88
CA LEU A 208 7.82 -8.29 0.36
C LEU A 208 8.25 -9.05 1.61
N ARG A 209 8.44 -10.36 1.50
CA ARG A 209 9.00 -11.15 2.60
C ARG A 209 10.41 -10.66 2.94
N GLN A 210 11.24 -10.48 1.92
CA GLN A 210 12.60 -9.96 2.10
C GLN A 210 12.58 -8.55 2.66
N ALA A 211 11.70 -7.69 2.16
CA ALA A 211 11.52 -6.32 2.65
C ALA A 211 11.19 -6.28 4.15
N LEU A 212 10.24 -7.08 4.59
CA LEU A 212 9.87 -7.17 6.01
C LEU A 212 10.99 -7.76 6.86
N GLN A 213 11.71 -8.77 6.37
CA GLN A 213 12.84 -9.36 7.08
C GLN A 213 13.97 -8.34 7.29
N ASP A 214 14.32 -7.59 6.25
CA ASP A 214 15.40 -6.60 6.32
C ASP A 214 15.02 -5.40 7.22
N TRP A 215 13.76 -5.12 7.35
CA TRP A 215 13.26 -4.09 8.25
C TRP A 215 13.42 -4.46 9.74
N LEU A 216 13.36 -5.75 10.07
CA LEU A 216 13.52 -6.22 11.43
C LEU A 216 14.97 -6.11 11.90
N PRO A 217 15.22 -5.52 13.08
CA PRO A 217 16.51 -5.64 13.75
C PRO A 217 16.91 -7.11 13.94
N TRP A 218 18.20 -7.41 13.80
CA TRP A 218 18.70 -8.79 13.88
C TRP A 218 18.26 -9.55 15.16
N PRO A 219 18.30 -8.96 16.35
CA PRO A 219 17.84 -9.67 17.57
C PRO A 219 16.37 -10.06 17.51
N LEU A 220 15.50 -9.19 16.96
CA LEU A 220 14.09 -9.50 16.79
C LEU A 220 13.85 -10.57 15.74
N ARG A 221 14.61 -10.54 14.65
CA ARG A 221 14.56 -11.58 13.62
C ARG A 221 14.89 -12.94 14.19
N GLN A 222 15.98 -13.04 14.95
CA GLN A 222 16.38 -14.28 15.63
C GLN A 222 15.31 -14.75 16.62
N LYS A 223 14.76 -13.85 17.42
CA LYS A 223 13.71 -14.18 18.39
C LYS A 223 12.44 -14.66 17.70
N LEU A 224 12.04 -14.01 16.60
CA LEU A 224 10.89 -14.44 15.81
C LEU A 224 11.05 -15.86 15.29
N ASP A 225 12.20 -16.18 14.72
CA ASP A 225 12.48 -17.51 14.14
C ASP A 225 12.56 -18.60 15.21
N ARG A 226 13.02 -18.28 16.41
CA ARG A 226 13.09 -19.21 17.52
C ARG A 226 11.74 -19.42 18.21
N GLU A 227 11.02 -18.34 18.49
CA GLU A 227 9.83 -18.37 19.33
C GLU A 227 8.52 -18.52 18.53
N LEU A 228 8.48 -18.03 17.29
CA LEU A 228 7.37 -18.22 16.35
C LEU A 228 7.90 -18.85 15.06
N PRO A 229 8.37 -20.10 15.09
CA PRO A 229 8.99 -20.75 13.95
C PRO A 229 7.99 -20.96 12.81
N THR A 230 8.48 -21.06 11.59
CA THR A 230 7.64 -21.35 10.42
C THR A 230 7.19 -22.81 10.38
N HIS A 231 7.99 -23.72 10.97
CA HIS A 231 7.76 -25.14 10.95
C HIS A 231 7.98 -25.73 12.35
N TYR A 232 7.31 -26.83 12.59
CA TYR A 232 7.50 -27.68 13.77
C TYR A 232 8.02 -29.07 13.33
N THR A 233 9.00 -29.59 14.04
CA THR A 233 9.54 -30.93 13.80
C THR A 233 8.82 -31.91 14.69
N VAL A 234 7.99 -32.78 14.09
CA VAL A 234 7.22 -33.81 14.79
C VAL A 234 8.10 -35.02 15.13
N PRO A 235 7.64 -35.96 16.01
CA PRO A 235 8.49 -37.08 16.45
C PRO A 235 9.11 -37.94 15.35
N THR A 236 8.49 -38.05 14.17
CA THR A 236 9.06 -38.76 13.01
C THR A 236 10.24 -38.00 12.36
N GLY A 237 10.50 -36.76 12.77
CA GLY A 237 11.46 -35.88 12.12
C GLY A 237 10.92 -35.08 10.93
N SER A 238 9.66 -35.26 10.57
CA SER A 238 9.02 -34.42 9.53
C SER A 238 8.91 -32.98 10.01
N ARG A 239 9.29 -32.04 9.14
CA ARG A 239 9.11 -30.62 9.36
C ARG A 239 7.81 -30.17 8.69
N LEU A 240 6.84 -29.77 9.49
CA LEU A 240 5.51 -29.39 9.04
C LEU A 240 5.26 -27.89 9.28
N ALA A 241 4.65 -27.22 8.32
CA ALA A 241 4.38 -25.80 8.41
C ALA A 241 3.38 -25.50 9.51
N ILE A 242 3.67 -24.53 10.36
CA ILE A 242 2.73 -23.92 11.29
C ILE A 242 1.95 -22.85 10.54
N ARG A 243 0.62 -22.93 10.60
CA ARG A 243 -0.26 -21.88 10.05
C ARG A 243 -0.60 -20.88 11.13
N TYR A 244 -0.16 -19.64 10.92
CA TYR A 244 -0.49 -18.52 11.78
C TYR A 244 -1.77 -17.85 11.30
N HIS A 245 -2.56 -17.31 12.22
CA HIS A 245 -3.80 -16.60 11.96
C HIS A 245 -3.83 -15.28 12.72
N ALA A 246 -4.56 -14.30 12.22
CA ALA A 246 -4.65 -12.98 12.86
C ALA A 246 -5.35 -13.05 14.23
N GLU A 247 -6.42 -13.82 14.34
CA GLU A 247 -7.29 -13.87 15.53
C GLU A 247 -7.42 -15.26 16.14
N ASN A 248 -6.92 -16.29 15.48
CA ASN A 248 -7.00 -17.67 15.94
C ASN A 248 -5.63 -18.20 16.38
N PRO A 249 -5.58 -19.22 17.25
CA PRO A 249 -4.33 -19.88 17.60
C PRO A 249 -3.62 -20.48 16.39
N PRO A 250 -2.29 -20.64 16.46
CA PRO A 250 -1.52 -21.28 15.40
C PRO A 250 -1.87 -22.75 15.29
N ALA A 251 -1.97 -23.26 14.07
CA ALA A 251 -2.41 -24.63 13.79
C ALA A 251 -1.33 -25.44 13.09
N LEU A 252 -1.26 -26.71 13.44
CA LEU A 252 -0.38 -27.71 12.83
C LEU A 252 -1.23 -28.89 12.32
N ALA A 253 -1.27 -29.08 11.01
CA ALA A 253 -1.90 -30.25 10.40
C ALA A 253 -0.85 -31.39 10.31
N VAL A 254 -1.15 -32.53 10.91
CA VAL A 254 -0.22 -33.65 11.00
C VAL A 254 -0.96 -34.97 11.02
N ARG A 255 -0.42 -36.00 10.36
CA ARG A 255 -0.95 -37.37 10.51
C ARG A 255 -0.77 -37.82 11.94
N MET A 256 -1.84 -38.36 12.55
CA MET A 256 -1.88 -38.72 13.97
C MET A 256 -0.69 -39.64 14.34
N GLN A 257 -0.36 -40.61 13.48
CA GLN A 257 0.70 -41.57 13.73
C GLN A 257 2.10 -40.94 13.80
N GLU A 258 2.29 -39.77 13.21
CA GLU A 258 3.55 -39.04 13.32
C GLU A 258 3.73 -38.33 14.66
N MET A 259 2.64 -38.20 15.44
CA MET A 259 2.64 -37.63 16.79
C MET A 259 2.82 -38.66 17.91
N PHE A 260 2.84 -39.94 17.61
CA PHE A 260 3.13 -40.94 18.64
C PHE A 260 4.48 -40.70 19.29
N GLY A 261 4.55 -40.82 20.60
CA GLY A 261 5.73 -40.48 21.40
C GLY A 261 5.74 -39.04 21.92
N GLU A 262 4.83 -38.18 21.44
CA GLU A 262 4.64 -36.82 21.97
C GLU A 262 3.55 -36.89 23.05
N ALA A 263 3.92 -36.68 24.31
CA ALA A 263 3.02 -36.84 25.43
C ALA A 263 2.12 -35.61 25.66
N THR A 264 2.65 -34.43 25.36
CA THR A 264 2.01 -33.13 25.62
C THR A 264 1.90 -32.31 24.36
N THR A 265 1.01 -31.32 24.37
CA THR A 265 0.83 -30.41 23.27
C THR A 265 2.10 -29.58 23.01
N PRO A 266 2.59 -29.50 21.76
CA PRO A 266 3.67 -28.60 21.41
C PRO A 266 3.29 -27.13 21.72
N VAL A 267 4.22 -26.37 22.27
CA VAL A 267 4.05 -24.97 22.62
C VAL A 267 5.09 -24.12 21.91
N ILE A 268 4.75 -22.88 21.60
CA ILE A 268 5.62 -21.86 21.02
C ILE A 268 5.55 -20.58 21.85
N ALA A 269 6.22 -19.53 21.41
CA ALA A 269 6.23 -18.21 22.05
C ALA A 269 6.59 -18.30 23.55
N GLU A 270 7.79 -18.80 23.83
CA GLU A 270 8.30 -18.97 25.21
C GLU A 270 7.38 -19.85 26.08
N GLY A 271 6.74 -20.85 25.48
CA GLY A 271 5.83 -21.75 26.15
C GLY A 271 4.44 -21.16 26.44
N ARG A 272 4.12 -19.98 25.94
CA ARG A 272 2.86 -19.28 26.21
C ARG A 272 1.70 -19.73 25.34
N VAL A 273 1.99 -20.28 24.15
CA VAL A 273 0.97 -20.57 23.12
C VAL A 273 1.05 -22.03 22.69
N PRO A 274 0.06 -22.86 23.08
CA PRO A 274 -0.06 -24.20 22.55
C PRO A 274 -0.53 -24.19 21.09
N LEU A 275 0.00 -25.11 20.28
CA LEU A 275 -0.47 -25.33 18.92
C LEU A 275 -1.83 -26.00 18.93
N VAL A 276 -2.69 -25.62 18.01
CA VAL A 276 -3.89 -26.40 17.66
C VAL A 276 -3.45 -27.51 16.73
N LEU A 277 -3.61 -28.75 17.16
CA LEU A 277 -3.26 -29.91 16.34
C LEU A 277 -4.49 -30.35 15.53
N GLU A 278 -4.35 -30.31 14.23
CA GLU A 278 -5.29 -30.90 13.28
C GLU A 278 -4.77 -32.29 12.92
N LEU A 279 -5.21 -33.28 13.69
CA LEU A 279 -4.81 -34.67 13.51
C LEU A 279 -5.48 -35.28 12.29
N LEU A 280 -4.67 -35.87 11.41
CA LEU A 280 -5.11 -36.43 10.15
C LEU A 280 -4.96 -37.97 10.13
N SER A 281 -5.78 -38.64 9.34
CA SER A 281 -5.63 -40.04 9.01
C SER A 281 -4.39 -40.30 8.15
N PRO A 282 -3.98 -41.58 7.94
CA PRO A 282 -2.91 -41.90 6.99
C PRO A 282 -3.12 -41.33 5.57
N ALA A 283 -4.39 -41.22 5.15
CA ALA A 283 -4.78 -40.60 3.88
C ALA A 283 -4.94 -39.05 3.97
N GLN A 284 -4.45 -38.43 5.06
CA GLN A 284 -4.52 -36.99 5.30
C GLN A 284 -5.94 -36.41 5.38
N ARG A 285 -6.89 -37.18 5.87
CA ARG A 285 -8.26 -36.71 6.14
C ARG A 285 -8.40 -36.29 7.58
N PRO A 286 -9.15 -35.21 7.88
CA PRO A 286 -9.37 -34.76 9.26
C PRO A 286 -9.96 -35.84 10.15
N LEU A 287 -9.37 -36.04 11.34
CA LEU A 287 -9.85 -36.95 12.37
C LEU A 287 -10.25 -36.22 13.64
N GLN A 288 -9.39 -35.33 14.14
CA GLN A 288 -9.56 -34.66 15.41
C GLN A 288 -8.81 -33.31 15.38
N ILE A 289 -9.41 -32.32 16.02
CA ILE A 289 -8.76 -31.07 16.34
C ILE A 289 -8.61 -30.98 17.85
N THR A 290 -7.40 -30.76 18.35
CA THR A 290 -7.16 -30.67 19.80
C THR A 290 -6.10 -29.59 20.13
N ARG A 291 -6.29 -28.94 21.26
CA ARG A 291 -5.31 -28.08 21.94
C ARG A 291 -4.64 -28.78 23.11
N ASP A 292 -5.13 -29.95 23.49
CA ASP A 292 -4.63 -30.74 24.60
C ASP A 292 -4.42 -32.19 24.14
N LEU A 293 -3.19 -32.43 23.68
CA LEU A 293 -2.81 -33.75 23.16
C LEU A 293 -2.86 -34.83 24.25
N SER A 294 -2.43 -34.51 25.49
CA SER A 294 -2.48 -35.42 26.60
C SER A 294 -3.91 -35.91 26.92
N ALA A 295 -4.84 -34.95 26.97
CA ALA A 295 -6.26 -35.27 27.19
C ALA A 295 -6.85 -36.08 26.03
N PHE A 296 -6.45 -35.79 24.80
CA PHE A 296 -6.86 -36.57 23.64
C PHE A 296 -6.34 -38.01 23.70
N TRP A 297 -5.06 -38.23 24.03
CA TRP A 297 -4.45 -39.55 24.16
C TRP A 297 -5.17 -40.40 25.22
N GLN A 298 -5.58 -39.79 26.32
CA GLN A 298 -6.25 -40.47 27.44
C GLN A 298 -7.76 -40.68 27.25
N GLY A 299 -8.39 -39.88 26.38
CA GLY A 299 -9.82 -39.87 26.16
C GLY A 299 -10.24 -40.36 24.78
N SER A 300 -10.56 -39.43 23.89
CA SER A 300 -11.17 -39.70 22.56
C SER A 300 -10.31 -40.53 21.63
N TYR A 301 -9.01 -40.67 21.89
CA TYR A 301 -8.11 -41.50 21.08
C TYR A 301 -8.62 -42.95 20.95
N ARG A 302 -9.20 -43.52 21.98
CA ARG A 302 -9.66 -44.93 21.95
C ARG A 302 -10.71 -45.21 20.88
N GLU A 303 -11.61 -44.25 20.69
CA GLU A 303 -12.65 -44.37 19.64
C GLU A 303 -12.03 -44.22 18.25
N VAL A 304 -11.12 -43.23 18.11
CA VAL A 304 -10.38 -43.00 16.85
C VAL A 304 -9.49 -44.20 16.53
N GLN A 305 -8.81 -44.79 17.55
CA GLN A 305 -8.02 -46.00 17.40
C GLN A 305 -8.84 -47.18 16.84
N LYS A 306 -10.02 -47.38 17.38
CA LYS A 306 -10.93 -48.45 16.94
C LYS A 306 -11.34 -48.25 15.49
N GLU A 307 -11.70 -47.04 15.12
CA GLU A 307 -12.06 -46.70 13.74
C GLU A 307 -10.85 -46.87 12.80
N MET A 308 -9.70 -46.42 13.19
CA MET A 308 -8.48 -46.49 12.37
C MET A 308 -7.98 -47.94 12.20
N LYS A 309 -8.08 -48.76 13.21
CA LYS A 309 -7.81 -50.20 13.08
C LYS A 309 -8.67 -50.87 12.02
N GLY A 310 -9.94 -50.47 11.91
CA GLY A 310 -10.85 -50.94 10.89
C GLY A 310 -10.52 -50.42 9.48
N ARG A 311 -10.27 -49.15 9.35
CA ARG A 311 -10.02 -48.47 8.04
C ARG A 311 -8.62 -48.65 7.52
N TYR A 312 -7.62 -48.68 8.41
CA TYR A 312 -6.20 -48.73 8.09
C TYR A 312 -5.48 -49.84 8.85
N PRO A 313 -5.85 -51.13 8.66
CA PRO A 313 -5.31 -52.24 9.44
C PRO A 313 -3.83 -52.50 9.23
N LYS A 314 -3.27 -51.97 8.14
CA LYS A 314 -1.84 -52.09 7.83
C LYS A 314 -0.96 -51.13 8.62
N HIS A 315 -1.55 -50.14 9.29
CA HIS A 315 -0.84 -49.19 10.13
C HIS A 315 -0.83 -49.61 11.59
N VAL A 316 0.12 -49.09 12.36
CA VAL A 316 0.22 -49.34 13.81
C VAL A 316 -0.68 -48.33 14.56
N TRP A 317 -1.54 -48.86 15.42
CA TRP A 317 -2.43 -48.06 16.29
C TRP A 317 -2.23 -48.53 17.75
N PRO A 318 -1.17 -47.95 18.44
CA PRO A 318 -0.80 -48.42 19.76
C PRO A 318 -1.85 -48.08 20.82
N ASP A 319 -1.88 -48.87 21.91
CA ASP A 319 -2.75 -48.58 23.05
C ASP A 319 -2.24 -47.45 23.94
N ASP A 320 -0.92 -47.22 23.95
CA ASP A 320 -0.25 -46.10 24.62
C ASP A 320 0.44 -45.20 23.62
N PRO A 321 -0.30 -44.27 22.97
CA PRO A 321 0.24 -43.44 21.91
C PRO A 321 1.28 -42.45 22.38
N ALA A 322 1.20 -42.01 23.65
CA ALA A 322 2.17 -41.05 24.21
C ALA A 322 3.58 -41.59 24.32
N ASN A 323 3.72 -42.92 24.48
CA ASN A 323 5.01 -43.61 24.63
C ASN A 323 5.38 -44.53 23.45
N ALA A 324 4.57 -44.50 22.39
CA ALA A 324 4.80 -45.37 21.24
C ALA A 324 5.81 -44.71 20.24
N ALA A 325 6.41 -45.54 19.41
CA ALA A 325 7.25 -45.07 18.32
C ALA A 325 6.40 -44.40 17.23
N PRO A 326 6.77 -43.20 16.75
CA PRO A 326 6.08 -42.55 15.66
C PRO A 326 6.34 -43.29 14.34
N THR A 327 5.40 -43.17 13.40
CA THR A 327 5.51 -43.83 12.11
C THR A 327 4.89 -43.01 10.98
N ARG A 328 5.48 -43.11 9.81
CA ARG A 328 4.96 -42.55 8.56
C ARG A 328 4.32 -43.60 7.66
N ARG A 329 4.71 -44.86 7.86
CA ARG A 329 4.46 -45.95 6.92
C ARG A 329 3.62 -47.02 7.53
N SER A 330 3.10 -47.90 6.70
CA SER A 330 2.42 -49.13 7.15
C SER A 330 3.41 -50.13 7.77
N LYS A 331 2.89 -51.11 8.52
CA LYS A 331 3.69 -52.15 9.19
C LYS A 331 4.73 -52.85 8.32
N LYS A 332 4.51 -52.90 7.01
CA LYS A 332 5.40 -53.58 6.06
C LYS A 332 6.71 -52.82 5.83
N TYR A 333 6.81 -51.57 6.28
CA TYR A 333 7.93 -50.66 6.04
C TYR A 333 8.42 -49.95 7.31
N SER A 334 7.91 -50.33 8.48
CA SER A 334 8.34 -49.80 9.78
C SER A 334 9.45 -50.65 10.39
#